data_ea5b2de05c02d3939dbbebc9b66b821f
#
_entry.id   ea5b2de05c02d3939dbbebc9b66b821f
#
_cell.length_a   1.000
_cell.length_b   1.000
_cell.length_c   1.000
_cell.angle_alpha   90.00
_cell.angle_beta   90.00
_cell.angle_gamma   90.00
#
_symmetry.space_group_name_H-M   'P 1'
#
loop_
_entity.id
_entity.type
_entity.pdbx_description
1 polymer ?
#
loop_
_entity_poly.entity_id
_entity_poly.type
_entity_poly.pdbx_seq_one_letter_code
_entity_poly.pdbx_strand_id
1 'polypeptide(L)'
;MHMTPKFISGMSKQTVERWLSKILLVLLVLLVIMVTATAGQPKLPQGKEIPTLQEWFDKQIHSYENETWEQRLRRLMRTNIDAAGGIKQAVVDKQVRCLAENVYHESRGESLQGQFAVARVTLNRLEEGYAKTLCGVVRQGCQFSWVCEGGSRTPSGYLWNQAVGVALVAINESDKVEDPTRGATHFHATYINWQPAWRRVKDSVSQIGNHVFYRIKPKEEK
;
A
#
# COMPACT_ATOMS: atom_id res chain seq x y z
N MET A 1 26.83 37.51 -18.42
CA MET A 1 25.75 36.54 -18.74
C MET A 1 25.53 35.64 -17.54
N HIS A 2 24.56 35.98 -16.71
CA HIS A 2 24.18 35.14 -15.54
C HIS A 2 23.07 34.16 -15.99
N MET A 3 23.40 32.89 -16.09
CA MET A 3 22.39 31.83 -16.25
C MET A 3 21.87 31.46 -14.87
N THR A 4 20.65 31.84 -14.54
CA THR A 4 19.89 31.30 -13.40
C THR A 4 19.20 29.99 -13.81
N PRO A 5 19.32 28.93 -13.04
CA PRO A 5 18.67 27.67 -13.42
C PRO A 5 17.15 27.71 -13.15
N LYS A 6 16.36 27.62 -14.21
CA LYS A 6 14.89 27.57 -14.23
C LYS A 6 14.29 26.23 -13.79
N PHE A 7 14.86 25.52 -12.83
CA PHE A 7 14.44 24.13 -12.51
C PHE A 7 13.60 23.98 -11.23
N ILE A 8 13.30 25.07 -10.49
CA ILE A 8 12.66 24.96 -9.16
C ILE A 8 11.24 25.57 -9.10
N SER A 9 10.69 26.09 -10.18
CA SER A 9 9.44 26.90 -10.11
C SER A 9 8.12 26.11 -10.14
N GLY A 10 8.14 24.76 -10.05
CA GLY A 10 6.92 23.93 -10.11
C GLY A 10 6.74 22.91 -8.98
N MET A 11 7.65 22.85 -8.02
CA MET A 11 7.59 21.83 -6.97
C MET A 11 6.89 22.37 -5.71
N SER A 12 6.02 21.56 -5.10
CA SER A 12 5.40 21.90 -3.81
C SER A 12 6.45 22.02 -2.70
N LYS A 13 6.20 22.86 -1.68
CA LYS A 13 7.11 23.03 -0.53
C LYS A 13 7.51 21.68 0.10
N GLN A 14 6.58 20.74 0.23
CA GLN A 14 6.85 19.41 0.77
C GLN A 14 7.82 18.57 -0.11
N THR A 15 7.73 18.73 -1.43
CA THR A 15 8.63 18.03 -2.35
C THR A 15 10.05 18.59 -2.27
N VAL A 16 10.17 19.91 -2.15
CA VAL A 16 11.48 20.59 -1.98
C VAL A 16 12.14 20.19 -0.66
N GLU A 17 11.41 20.14 0.44
CA GLU A 17 11.95 19.73 1.75
C GLU A 17 12.41 18.27 1.75
N ARG A 18 11.65 17.37 1.09
CA ARG A 18 12.06 15.96 0.92
C ARG A 18 13.32 15.82 0.05
N TRP A 19 13.49 16.65 -0.95
CA TRP A 19 14.69 16.66 -1.79
C TRP A 19 15.88 17.23 -1.01
N LEU A 20 15.70 18.32 -0.29
CA LEU A 20 16.74 18.94 0.55
C LEU A 20 17.20 18.00 1.66
N SER A 21 16.28 17.26 2.31
CA SER A 21 16.66 16.28 3.34
C SER A 21 17.47 15.11 2.76
N LYS A 22 17.16 14.65 1.56
CA LYS A 22 17.94 13.61 0.88
C LYS A 22 19.33 14.10 0.47
N ILE A 23 19.43 15.32 -0.05
CA ILE A 23 20.71 15.94 -0.38
C ILE A 23 21.56 16.16 0.88
N LEU A 24 20.94 16.61 1.97
CA LEU A 24 21.62 16.78 3.25
C LEU A 24 22.12 15.45 3.82
N LEU A 25 21.33 14.39 3.69
CA LEU A 25 21.73 13.04 4.10
C LEU A 25 22.94 12.52 3.29
N VAL A 26 22.93 12.73 1.98
CA VAL A 26 24.05 12.36 1.10
C VAL A 26 25.29 13.17 1.45
N LEU A 27 25.16 14.47 1.71
CA LEU A 27 26.29 15.32 2.11
C LEU A 27 26.84 14.92 3.48
N LEU A 28 25.97 14.56 4.45
CA LEU A 28 26.39 14.04 5.75
C LEU A 28 27.13 12.70 5.63
N VAL A 29 26.66 11.79 4.79
CA VAL A 29 27.34 10.51 4.51
C VAL A 29 28.70 10.76 3.87
N LEU A 30 28.80 11.68 2.90
CA LEU A 30 30.07 12.04 2.28
C LEU A 30 31.03 12.70 3.28
N LEU A 31 30.50 13.52 4.21
CA LEU A 31 31.31 14.15 5.27
C LEU A 31 31.85 13.11 6.26
N VAL A 32 31.03 12.12 6.63
CA VAL A 32 31.45 11.00 7.50
C VAL A 32 32.54 10.16 6.81
N ILE A 33 32.41 9.90 5.51
CA ILE A 33 33.42 9.18 4.73
C ILE A 33 34.72 9.98 4.68
N MET A 34 34.67 11.30 4.53
CA MET A 34 35.86 12.17 4.51
C MET A 34 36.55 12.23 5.90
N VAL A 35 35.80 12.27 6.98
CA VAL A 35 36.35 12.33 8.34
C VAL A 35 36.97 11.00 8.78
N THR A 36 36.42 9.84 8.33
CA THR A 36 36.95 8.52 8.65
C THR A 36 38.19 8.16 7.82
N ALA A 37 38.48 8.86 6.73
CA ALA A 37 39.67 8.64 5.93
C ALA A 37 40.98 9.08 6.63
N THR A 38 40.89 9.88 7.72
CA THR A 38 42.05 10.35 8.49
C THR A 38 42.28 9.59 9.79
N ALA A 39 41.31 8.81 10.27
CA ALA A 39 41.49 7.91 11.41
C ALA A 39 41.89 6.51 10.89
N GLY A 40 43.03 5.98 11.36
CA GLY A 40 43.59 4.71 10.92
C GLY A 40 42.51 3.62 10.75
N GLN A 41 42.39 3.07 9.56
CA GLN A 41 41.35 2.12 9.22
C GLN A 41 41.37 0.91 10.14
N PRO A 42 40.26 0.52 10.77
CA PRO A 42 40.19 -0.74 11.47
C PRO A 42 40.46 -1.88 10.44
N LYS A 43 41.39 -2.77 10.78
CA LYS A 43 41.65 -3.97 9.96
C LYS A 43 40.37 -4.78 9.87
N LEU A 44 39.74 -4.75 8.71
CA LEU A 44 38.58 -5.60 8.40
C LEU A 44 38.99 -7.07 8.38
N PRO A 45 38.12 -8.00 8.83
CA PRO A 45 38.38 -9.43 8.72
C PRO A 45 38.63 -9.79 7.24
N GLN A 46 39.75 -10.42 6.96
CA GLN A 46 40.09 -10.88 5.62
C GLN A 46 39.06 -11.91 5.14
N GLY A 47 38.35 -11.62 4.05
CA GLY A 47 37.49 -12.63 3.41
C GLY A 47 36.14 -12.14 2.82
N LYS A 48 35.73 -10.91 3.02
CA LYS A 48 34.57 -10.38 2.29
C LYS A 48 34.98 -9.07 1.61
N GLU A 49 35.06 -9.11 0.29
CA GLU A 49 35.15 -7.88 -0.51
C GLU A 49 33.92 -7.03 -0.22
N ILE A 50 34.14 -5.78 0.18
CA ILE A 50 33.06 -4.81 0.33
C ILE A 50 32.67 -4.42 -1.08
N PRO A 51 31.41 -4.63 -1.51
CA PRO A 51 30.98 -4.25 -2.85
C PRO A 51 31.20 -2.76 -3.05
N THR A 52 31.64 -2.39 -4.24
CA THR A 52 31.72 -0.99 -4.64
C THR A 52 30.33 -0.33 -4.55
N LEU A 53 30.32 0.98 -4.42
CA LEU A 53 29.04 1.74 -4.40
C LEU A 53 28.20 1.46 -5.64
N GLN A 54 28.85 1.29 -6.81
CA GLN A 54 28.22 0.95 -8.07
C GLN A 54 27.60 -0.45 -8.04
N GLU A 55 28.33 -1.47 -7.61
CA GLU A 55 27.82 -2.84 -7.46
C GLU A 55 26.66 -2.90 -6.46
N TRP A 56 26.71 -2.10 -5.38
CA TRP A 56 25.63 -2.00 -4.42
C TRP A 56 24.37 -1.39 -5.07
N PHE A 57 24.52 -0.29 -5.84
CA PHE A 57 23.42 0.35 -6.56
C PHE A 57 22.85 -0.59 -7.63
N ASP A 58 23.69 -1.23 -8.45
CA ASP A 58 23.25 -2.16 -9.49
C ASP A 58 22.47 -3.33 -8.88
N LYS A 59 22.94 -3.86 -7.75
CA LYS A 59 22.25 -4.91 -7.01
C LYS A 59 20.89 -4.44 -6.46
N GLN A 60 20.81 -3.20 -5.98
CA GLN A 60 19.53 -2.63 -5.52
C GLN A 60 18.58 -2.43 -6.70
N ILE A 61 19.03 -1.84 -7.81
CA ILE A 61 18.20 -1.63 -9.01
C ILE A 61 17.69 -2.98 -9.52
N HIS A 62 18.54 -3.98 -9.69
CA HIS A 62 18.14 -5.32 -10.11
C HIS A 62 17.17 -6.00 -9.13
N SER A 63 17.30 -5.76 -7.83
CA SER A 63 16.36 -6.30 -6.84
C SER A 63 14.97 -5.70 -6.98
N TYR A 64 14.86 -4.42 -7.36
CA TYR A 64 13.57 -3.76 -7.60
C TYR A 64 12.94 -4.16 -8.95
N GLU A 65 13.75 -4.35 -9.99
CA GLU A 65 13.28 -4.79 -11.31
C GLU A 65 12.69 -6.20 -11.30
N ASN A 66 13.25 -7.09 -10.46
CA ASN A 66 12.81 -8.48 -10.32
C ASN A 66 11.89 -8.73 -9.11
N GLU A 67 11.44 -7.66 -8.44
CA GLU A 67 10.58 -7.77 -7.27
C GLU A 67 9.20 -8.30 -7.68
N THR A 68 8.78 -9.41 -7.08
CA THR A 68 7.42 -9.90 -7.29
C THR A 68 6.40 -8.91 -6.71
N TRP A 69 5.15 -8.98 -7.20
CA TRP A 69 4.04 -8.16 -6.71
C TRP A 69 3.92 -8.26 -5.16
N GLU A 70 4.02 -9.46 -4.61
CA GLU A 70 3.91 -9.68 -3.17
C GLU A 70 5.11 -9.10 -2.39
N GLN A 71 6.33 -9.23 -2.90
CA GLN A 71 7.52 -8.64 -2.31
C GLN A 71 7.41 -7.13 -2.27
N ARG A 72 6.95 -6.51 -3.36
CA ARG A 72 6.68 -5.07 -3.45
C ARG A 72 5.66 -4.65 -2.39
N LEU A 73 4.54 -5.34 -2.30
CA LEU A 73 3.51 -5.02 -1.31
C LEU A 73 4.06 -5.12 0.12
N ARG A 74 4.79 -6.19 0.45
CA ARG A 74 5.41 -6.36 1.79
C ARG A 74 6.41 -5.25 2.11
N ARG A 75 7.19 -4.82 1.14
CA ARG A 75 8.14 -3.70 1.30
C ARG A 75 7.38 -2.40 1.56
N LEU A 76 6.38 -2.07 0.74
CA LEU A 76 5.56 -0.88 0.91
C LEU A 76 4.82 -0.88 2.25
N MET A 77 4.29 -2.03 2.69
CA MET A 77 3.66 -2.16 4.00
C MET A 77 4.63 -1.77 5.13
N ARG A 78 5.86 -2.31 5.14
CA ARG A 78 6.87 -1.94 6.14
C ARG A 78 7.16 -0.45 6.11
N THR A 79 7.47 0.09 4.94
CA THR A 79 7.77 1.52 4.77
C THR A 79 6.64 2.43 5.26
N ASN A 80 5.38 2.08 4.95
CA ASN A 80 4.23 2.89 5.38
C ASN A 80 3.94 2.75 6.89
N ILE A 81 4.12 1.56 7.47
CA ILE A 81 3.99 1.36 8.93
C ILE A 81 5.05 2.18 9.67
N ASP A 82 6.30 2.15 9.20
CA ASP A 82 7.40 2.92 9.80
C ASP A 82 7.16 4.42 9.67
N ALA A 83 6.73 4.88 8.49
CA ALA A 83 6.39 6.30 8.25
C ALA A 83 5.21 6.78 9.11
N ALA A 84 4.28 5.90 9.45
CA ALA A 84 3.16 6.19 10.35
C ALA A 84 3.53 6.18 11.85
N GLY A 85 4.77 5.85 12.19
CA GLY A 85 5.20 5.69 13.59
C GLY A 85 4.76 4.37 14.25
N GLY A 86 4.50 3.36 13.42
CA GLY A 86 4.08 2.03 13.85
C GLY A 86 2.57 1.81 13.82
N ILE A 87 2.16 0.58 14.04
CA ILE A 87 0.74 0.14 13.94
C ILE A 87 -0.20 0.93 14.85
N LYS A 88 0.19 1.16 16.10
CA LYS A 88 -0.66 1.87 17.07
C LYS A 88 -0.94 3.29 16.61
N GLN A 89 0.06 3.97 16.07
CA GLN A 89 -0.07 5.34 15.59
C GLN A 89 -0.85 5.40 14.27
N ALA A 90 -0.61 4.46 13.35
CA ALA A 90 -1.33 4.37 12.08
C ALA A 90 -2.85 4.31 12.25
N VAL A 91 -3.35 3.55 13.24
CA VAL A 91 -4.78 3.37 13.48
C VAL A 91 -5.44 4.51 14.28
N VAL A 92 -4.69 5.56 14.63
CA VAL A 92 -5.28 6.83 15.11
C VAL A 92 -6.06 7.49 13.97
N ASP A 93 -5.57 7.39 12.73
CA ASP A 93 -6.36 7.79 11.57
C ASP A 93 -7.58 6.85 11.42
N LYS A 94 -8.77 7.44 11.49
CA LYS A 94 -10.02 6.71 11.37
C LYS A 94 -10.20 6.04 10.01
N GLN A 95 -9.71 6.64 8.93
CA GLN A 95 -9.85 6.08 7.58
C GLN A 95 -9.00 4.82 7.44
N VAL A 96 -7.76 4.86 7.92
CA VAL A 96 -6.86 3.69 7.99
C VAL A 96 -7.50 2.59 8.83
N ARG A 97 -8.02 2.94 10.01
CA ARG A 97 -8.67 1.98 10.91
C ARG A 97 -9.88 1.31 10.26
N CYS A 98 -10.80 2.08 9.68
CA CYS A 98 -11.99 1.53 9.03
C CYS A 98 -11.63 0.59 7.88
N LEU A 99 -10.65 0.96 7.05
CA LEU A 99 -10.22 0.11 5.95
C LEU A 99 -9.53 -1.16 6.48
N ALA A 100 -8.67 -1.04 7.49
CA ALA A 100 -8.00 -2.18 8.11
C ALA A 100 -9.00 -3.14 8.79
N GLU A 101 -10.01 -2.63 9.48
CA GLU A 101 -11.11 -3.44 10.04
C GLU A 101 -11.81 -4.24 8.93
N ASN A 102 -12.12 -3.58 7.81
CA ASN A 102 -12.76 -4.24 6.68
C ASN A 102 -11.88 -5.35 6.09
N VAL A 103 -10.61 -5.06 5.78
CA VAL A 103 -9.64 -6.05 5.30
C VAL A 103 -9.51 -7.23 6.26
N TYR A 104 -9.43 -6.95 7.56
CA TYR A 104 -9.31 -7.98 8.58
C TYR A 104 -10.52 -8.92 8.61
N HIS A 105 -11.72 -8.36 8.65
CA HIS A 105 -12.94 -9.17 8.78
C HIS A 105 -13.27 -9.94 7.50
N GLU A 106 -13.10 -9.32 6.35
CA GLU A 106 -13.48 -9.90 5.06
C GLU A 106 -12.41 -10.86 4.50
N SER A 107 -11.12 -10.66 4.81
CA SER A 107 -10.06 -11.34 4.07
C SER A 107 -8.81 -11.74 4.85
N ARG A 108 -8.82 -11.74 6.19
CA ARG A 108 -7.63 -12.11 6.99
C ARG A 108 -7.07 -13.50 6.71
N GLY A 109 -7.86 -14.41 6.14
CA GLY A 109 -7.45 -15.76 5.73
C GLY A 109 -6.97 -15.87 4.29
N GLU A 110 -7.08 -14.78 3.52
CA GLU A 110 -6.66 -14.75 2.12
C GLU A 110 -5.17 -14.42 1.98
N SER A 111 -4.63 -14.65 0.77
CA SER A 111 -3.31 -14.17 0.40
C SER A 111 -3.22 -12.64 0.53
N LEU A 112 -2.01 -12.08 0.56
CA LEU A 112 -1.84 -10.61 0.57
C LEU A 112 -2.51 -9.95 -0.63
N GLN A 113 -2.51 -10.61 -1.79
CA GLN A 113 -3.22 -10.13 -2.98
C GLN A 113 -4.72 -10.09 -2.78
N GLY A 114 -5.30 -11.13 -2.15
CA GLY A 114 -6.72 -11.17 -1.80
C GLY A 114 -7.12 -10.08 -0.79
N GLN A 115 -6.27 -9.84 0.22
CA GLN A 115 -6.48 -8.78 1.20
C GLN A 115 -6.40 -7.39 0.56
N PHE A 116 -5.43 -7.16 -0.32
CA PHE A 116 -5.29 -5.91 -1.06
C PHE A 116 -6.47 -5.70 -2.03
N ALA A 117 -6.95 -6.78 -2.66
CA ALA A 117 -8.13 -6.75 -3.51
C ALA A 117 -9.39 -6.27 -2.77
N VAL A 118 -9.62 -6.75 -1.53
CA VAL A 118 -10.72 -6.28 -0.68
C VAL A 118 -10.55 -4.80 -0.32
N ALA A 119 -9.32 -4.36 0.00
CA ALA A 119 -9.03 -2.94 0.22
C ALA A 119 -9.35 -2.10 -1.02
N ARG A 120 -8.95 -2.56 -2.22
CA ARG A 120 -9.22 -1.87 -3.48
C ARG A 120 -10.70 -1.75 -3.80
N VAL A 121 -11.51 -2.79 -3.55
CA VAL A 121 -12.97 -2.69 -3.69
C VAL A 121 -13.55 -1.55 -2.82
N THR A 122 -13.05 -1.40 -1.61
CA THR A 122 -13.51 -0.33 -0.70
C THR A 122 -13.12 1.06 -1.23
N LEU A 123 -11.92 1.20 -1.77
CA LEU A 123 -11.44 2.44 -2.41
C LEU A 123 -12.21 2.73 -3.70
N ASN A 124 -12.41 1.73 -4.57
CA ASN A 124 -13.18 1.88 -5.80
C ASN A 124 -14.62 2.35 -5.52
N ARG A 125 -15.25 1.85 -4.45
CA ARG A 125 -16.56 2.37 -3.98
C ARG A 125 -16.49 3.83 -3.55
N LEU A 126 -15.43 4.24 -2.86
CA LEU A 126 -15.23 5.63 -2.48
C LEU A 126 -15.06 6.52 -3.72
N GLU A 127 -14.24 6.09 -4.67
CA GLU A 127 -14.00 6.78 -5.94
C GLU A 127 -15.28 6.91 -6.77
N GLU A 128 -16.15 5.89 -6.78
CA GLU A 128 -17.46 5.91 -7.43
C GLU A 128 -18.55 6.64 -6.62
N GLY A 129 -18.21 7.24 -5.48
CA GLY A 129 -19.13 8.09 -4.71
C GLY A 129 -20.15 7.35 -3.86
N TYR A 130 -19.91 6.08 -3.49
CA TYR A 130 -20.81 5.33 -2.58
C TYR A 130 -20.93 6.02 -1.21
N ALA A 131 -19.87 6.68 -0.75
CA ALA A 131 -19.86 7.52 0.43
C ALA A 131 -18.77 8.60 0.31
N LYS A 132 -18.77 9.57 1.23
CA LYS A 132 -17.76 10.65 1.25
C LYS A 132 -16.45 10.26 1.95
N THR A 133 -16.41 9.13 2.64
CA THR A 133 -15.25 8.67 3.43
C THR A 133 -15.16 7.16 3.40
N LEU A 134 -13.95 6.60 3.61
CA LEU A 134 -13.78 5.15 3.74
C LEU A 134 -14.61 4.54 4.86
N CYS A 135 -14.68 5.21 6.02
CA CYS A 135 -15.55 4.77 7.09
C CYS A 135 -17.04 4.77 6.69
N GLY A 136 -17.43 5.74 5.86
CA GLY A 136 -18.78 5.78 5.29
C GLY A 136 -19.06 4.60 4.37
N VAL A 137 -18.12 4.26 3.48
CA VAL A 137 -18.23 3.08 2.60
C VAL A 137 -18.32 1.79 3.42
N VAL A 138 -17.41 1.61 4.39
CA VAL A 138 -17.35 0.40 5.21
C VAL A 138 -18.64 0.19 6.03
N ARG A 139 -19.20 1.26 6.58
CA ARG A 139 -20.36 1.19 7.49
C ARG A 139 -21.71 1.38 6.79
N GLN A 140 -21.72 1.48 5.46
CA GLN A 140 -22.94 1.72 4.69
C GLN A 140 -23.82 0.46 4.66
N GLY A 141 -24.97 0.48 5.36
CA GLY A 141 -26.10 -0.42 5.17
C GLY A 141 -25.75 -1.93 5.12
N CYS A 142 -24.90 -2.41 6.01
CA CYS A 142 -24.50 -3.85 6.05
C CYS A 142 -23.89 -4.38 4.74
N GLN A 143 -23.25 -3.52 3.96
CA GLN A 143 -22.53 -3.95 2.75
C GLN A 143 -21.46 -5.00 3.06
N PHE A 144 -20.90 -4.93 4.26
CA PHE A 144 -20.02 -5.93 4.84
C PHE A 144 -20.73 -6.52 6.05
N SER A 145 -20.91 -7.85 6.06
CA SER A 145 -21.77 -8.56 7.04
C SER A 145 -21.35 -8.32 8.48
N TRP A 146 -20.07 -8.30 8.75
CA TRP A 146 -19.49 -8.09 10.08
C TRP A 146 -19.91 -6.78 10.75
N VAL A 147 -20.23 -5.75 9.95
CA VAL A 147 -20.69 -4.43 10.47
C VAL A 147 -22.02 -4.54 11.20
N CYS A 148 -22.85 -5.49 10.80
CA CYS A 148 -24.20 -5.66 11.35
C CYS A 148 -24.33 -6.81 12.35
N GLU A 149 -23.33 -7.67 12.43
CA GLU A 149 -23.33 -8.83 13.34
C GLU A 149 -23.01 -8.45 14.81
N GLY A 150 -22.91 -7.17 15.12
CA GLY A 150 -22.83 -6.64 16.48
C GLY A 150 -21.52 -6.92 17.20
N GLY A 151 -20.55 -6.03 17.05
CA GLY A 151 -19.47 -5.89 18.00
C GLY A 151 -18.34 -6.87 17.85
N SER A 152 -17.50 -6.65 16.86
CA SER A 152 -16.19 -7.27 16.83
C SER A 152 -15.33 -6.69 17.96
N ARG A 153 -14.65 -7.57 18.71
CA ARG A 153 -13.52 -7.17 19.57
C ARG A 153 -12.54 -6.43 18.69
N THR A 154 -11.91 -5.38 19.23
CA THR A 154 -10.83 -4.68 18.51
C THR A 154 -9.81 -5.70 18.03
N PRO A 155 -9.57 -5.81 16.72
CA PRO A 155 -8.62 -6.78 16.22
C PRO A 155 -7.21 -6.53 16.76
N SER A 156 -6.41 -7.57 16.89
CA SER A 156 -5.04 -7.49 17.37
C SER A 156 -4.17 -8.62 16.81
N GLY A 157 -2.86 -8.54 17.04
CA GLY A 157 -1.91 -9.56 16.64
C GLY A 157 -1.47 -9.46 15.17
N TYR A 158 -0.80 -10.50 14.68
CA TYR A 158 -0.13 -10.48 13.36
C TYR A 158 -1.09 -10.18 12.20
N LEU A 159 -2.24 -10.83 12.15
CA LEU A 159 -3.22 -10.63 11.07
C LEU A 159 -3.82 -9.22 11.06
N TRP A 160 -3.98 -8.63 12.23
CA TRP A 160 -4.36 -7.22 12.34
C TRP A 160 -3.28 -6.28 11.81
N ASN A 161 -2.03 -6.50 12.22
CA ASN A 161 -0.91 -5.70 11.75
C ASN A 161 -0.76 -5.78 10.22
N GLN A 162 -0.99 -6.97 9.66
CA GLN A 162 -1.01 -7.18 8.21
C GLN A 162 -2.14 -6.39 7.55
N ALA A 163 -3.36 -6.43 8.08
CA ALA A 163 -4.50 -5.67 7.56
C ALA A 163 -4.26 -4.15 7.61
N VAL A 164 -3.63 -3.64 8.68
CA VAL A 164 -3.22 -2.22 8.77
C VAL A 164 -2.19 -1.87 7.71
N GLY A 165 -1.18 -2.72 7.51
CA GLY A 165 -0.18 -2.50 6.47
C GLY A 165 -0.79 -2.48 5.07
N VAL A 166 -1.71 -3.40 4.77
CA VAL A 166 -2.47 -3.44 3.51
C VAL A 166 -3.29 -2.16 3.33
N ALA A 167 -4.00 -1.71 4.38
CA ALA A 167 -4.80 -0.50 4.34
C ALA A 167 -3.94 0.75 4.06
N LEU A 168 -2.78 0.87 4.71
CA LEU A 168 -1.85 1.98 4.50
C LEU A 168 -1.34 2.02 3.05
N VAL A 169 -0.94 0.88 2.48
CA VAL A 169 -0.48 0.83 1.08
C VAL A 169 -1.62 1.16 0.14
N ALA A 170 -2.82 0.62 0.37
CA ALA A 170 -3.97 0.89 -0.48
C ALA A 170 -4.35 2.38 -0.50
N ILE A 171 -4.22 3.09 0.64
CA ILE A 171 -4.52 4.53 0.73
C ILE A 171 -3.40 5.38 0.14
N ASN A 172 -2.15 5.08 0.46
CA ASN A 172 -1.03 5.98 0.21
C ASN A 172 -0.27 5.69 -1.09
N GLU A 173 -0.39 4.47 -1.63
CA GLU A 173 0.47 3.97 -2.71
C GLU A 173 -0.35 3.29 -3.82
N SER A 174 -1.63 3.69 -3.97
CA SER A 174 -2.54 3.11 -4.97
C SER A 174 -2.05 3.27 -6.41
N ASP A 175 -1.22 4.28 -6.67
CA ASP A 175 -0.56 4.53 -7.95
C ASP A 175 0.64 3.61 -8.22
N LYS A 176 1.21 3.01 -7.18
CA LYS A 176 2.39 2.14 -7.26
C LYS A 176 2.07 0.64 -7.26
N VAL A 177 0.84 0.29 -6.93
CA VAL A 177 0.37 -1.10 -6.89
C VAL A 177 -0.87 -1.22 -7.76
N GLU A 178 -0.75 -1.98 -8.85
CA GLU A 178 -1.86 -2.22 -9.77
C GLU A 178 -3.07 -2.80 -9.01
N ASP A 179 -4.28 -2.30 -9.34
CA ASP A 179 -5.53 -2.83 -8.81
C ASP A 179 -5.83 -4.22 -9.38
N PRO A 180 -5.66 -5.29 -8.60
CA PRO A 180 -5.89 -6.66 -9.08
C PRO A 180 -7.36 -6.95 -9.34
N THR A 181 -8.26 -6.07 -8.86
CA THR A 181 -9.71 -6.20 -9.04
C THR A 181 -10.23 -5.53 -10.31
N ARG A 182 -9.37 -4.79 -11.04
CA ARG A 182 -9.74 -4.08 -12.28
C ARG A 182 -10.95 -3.14 -12.09
N GLY A 183 -10.97 -2.40 -10.99
CA GLY A 183 -12.04 -1.45 -10.68
C GLY A 183 -13.32 -2.11 -10.14
N ALA A 184 -13.24 -3.31 -9.58
CA ALA A 184 -14.41 -3.96 -8.98
C ALA A 184 -14.93 -3.20 -7.76
N THR A 185 -16.25 -3.14 -7.64
CA THR A 185 -16.96 -2.56 -6.49
C THR A 185 -17.72 -3.60 -5.67
N HIS A 186 -17.75 -4.86 -6.12
CA HIS A 186 -18.44 -5.96 -5.45
C HIS A 186 -17.60 -7.24 -5.51
N PHE A 187 -17.77 -8.09 -4.51
CA PHE A 187 -17.23 -9.44 -4.51
C PHE A 187 -18.14 -10.37 -3.72
N HIS A 188 -17.98 -11.66 -3.91
CA HIS A 188 -18.52 -12.71 -3.05
C HIS A 188 -17.53 -13.87 -2.97
N ALA A 189 -17.65 -14.69 -1.92
CA ALA A 189 -16.84 -15.87 -1.76
C ALA A 189 -17.25 -16.97 -2.74
N THR A 190 -16.28 -17.68 -3.33
CA THR A 190 -16.49 -18.72 -4.35
C THR A 190 -17.33 -19.89 -3.84
N TYR A 191 -17.29 -20.19 -2.54
CA TYR A 191 -18.03 -21.29 -1.90
C TYR A 191 -19.49 -20.94 -1.58
N ILE A 192 -19.92 -19.69 -1.82
CA ILE A 192 -21.30 -19.28 -1.63
C ILE A 192 -22.11 -19.65 -2.87
N ASN A 193 -23.01 -20.61 -2.74
CA ASN A 193 -23.91 -21.04 -3.82
C ASN A 193 -25.02 -20.02 -4.10
N TRP A 194 -25.27 -19.10 -3.18
CA TRP A 194 -26.25 -18.05 -3.37
C TRP A 194 -25.78 -17.01 -4.39
N GLN A 195 -26.68 -16.67 -5.33
CA GLN A 195 -26.39 -15.70 -6.39
C GLN A 195 -27.06 -14.36 -6.05
N PRO A 196 -26.29 -13.34 -5.62
CA PRO A 196 -26.88 -12.06 -5.32
C PRO A 196 -27.51 -11.42 -6.57
N ALA A 197 -28.66 -10.76 -6.39
CA ALA A 197 -29.42 -10.17 -7.49
C ALA A 197 -28.57 -9.19 -8.34
N TRP A 198 -27.64 -8.47 -7.70
CA TRP A 198 -26.75 -7.53 -8.37
C TRP A 198 -25.78 -8.19 -9.36
N ARG A 199 -25.54 -9.50 -9.26
CA ARG A 199 -24.67 -10.25 -10.20
C ARG A 199 -25.17 -10.20 -11.63
N ARG A 200 -26.48 -10.04 -11.85
CA ARG A 200 -27.08 -9.95 -13.19
C ARG A 200 -26.69 -8.68 -13.96
N VAL A 201 -26.38 -7.61 -13.23
CA VAL A 201 -26.05 -6.28 -13.78
C VAL A 201 -24.57 -5.95 -13.68
N LYS A 202 -23.73 -6.92 -13.31
CA LYS A 202 -22.29 -6.74 -13.12
C LYS A 202 -21.50 -7.80 -13.87
N ASP A 203 -20.32 -7.39 -14.36
CA ASP A 203 -19.39 -8.32 -14.99
C ASP A 203 -18.40 -8.84 -13.93
N SER A 204 -18.17 -10.15 -13.97
CA SER A 204 -17.04 -10.75 -13.27
C SER A 204 -15.75 -10.33 -13.95
N VAL A 205 -14.85 -9.69 -13.23
CA VAL A 205 -13.61 -9.13 -13.78
C VAL A 205 -12.34 -9.83 -13.30
N SER A 206 -12.37 -10.45 -12.12
CA SER A 206 -11.26 -11.24 -11.61
C SER A 206 -11.72 -12.23 -10.54
N GLN A 207 -10.92 -13.28 -10.34
CA GLN A 207 -11.00 -14.17 -9.19
C GLN A 207 -9.64 -14.21 -8.51
N ILE A 208 -9.61 -13.95 -7.20
CA ILE A 208 -8.39 -13.95 -6.39
C ILE A 208 -8.68 -14.70 -5.11
N GLY A 209 -7.96 -15.80 -4.87
CA GLY A 209 -8.24 -16.68 -3.75
C GLY A 209 -9.68 -17.18 -3.79
N ASN A 210 -10.36 -17.05 -2.66
CA ASN A 210 -11.75 -17.47 -2.51
C ASN A 210 -12.77 -16.37 -2.86
N HIS A 211 -12.38 -15.31 -3.55
CA HIS A 211 -13.27 -14.21 -3.93
C HIS A 211 -13.37 -14.04 -5.44
N VAL A 212 -14.59 -13.85 -5.94
CA VAL A 212 -14.88 -13.39 -7.31
C VAL A 212 -15.30 -11.93 -7.26
N PHE A 213 -14.66 -11.09 -8.08
CA PHE A 213 -14.81 -9.64 -8.09
C PHE A 213 -15.64 -9.19 -9.29
N TYR A 214 -16.46 -8.16 -9.09
CA TYR A 214 -17.44 -7.69 -10.07
C TYR A 214 -17.41 -6.17 -10.19
N ARG A 215 -17.55 -5.70 -11.45
CA ARG A 215 -17.71 -4.29 -11.82
C ARG A 215 -19.11 -4.05 -12.40
N ILE A 216 -19.64 -2.83 -12.24
CA ILE A 216 -20.88 -2.43 -12.93
C ILE A 216 -20.65 -2.49 -14.43
N LYS A 217 -21.58 -3.08 -15.17
CA LYS A 217 -21.55 -3.08 -16.65
C LYS A 217 -21.61 -1.63 -17.15
N PRO A 218 -20.77 -1.24 -18.13
CA PRO A 218 -20.95 0.01 -18.83
C PRO A 218 -22.38 0.10 -19.35
N LYS A 219 -23.02 1.27 -19.25
CA LYS A 219 -24.28 1.50 -19.96
C LYS A 219 -23.97 1.41 -21.45
N GLU A 220 -24.65 0.50 -22.17
CA GLU A 220 -24.64 0.51 -23.61
C GLU A 220 -25.22 1.85 -24.06
N GLU A 221 -24.42 2.68 -24.73
CA GLU A 221 -24.91 3.87 -25.42
C GLU A 221 -25.86 3.39 -26.55
N LYS A 222 -27.13 3.75 -26.39
CA LYS A 222 -28.15 3.50 -27.42
C LYS A 222 -28.08 4.54 -28.48
#